data_47bc633aa24c310946e578a8d445fc4e
#
_entry.id   47bc633aa24c310946e578a8d445fc4e
#
_cell.length_a   1.000
_cell.length_b   1.000
_cell.length_c   1.000
_cell.angle_alpha   90.00
_cell.angle_beta   90.00
_cell.angle_gamma   90.00
#
_symmetry.space_group_name_H-M   'P 1'
#
loop_
_entity.id
_entity.type
_entity.pdbx_description
1 polymer ?
#
loop_
_entity_poly.entity_id
_entity_poly.type
_entity_poly.pdbx_seq_one_letter_code
_entity_poly.pdbx_strand_id
1 'polypeptide(L)'
;MNPSLENMNAEQLRELVLDKQNQVAELEQVNRILTKQKDQLGQKIDVLTKENEDQIAWHKKTVEDFEEKIQAIEQEKQSLLTKIQEILEKFSSVKFELSQLKRLVFGSKRERFLSNSQDGQMNLPFQVEALPEDTEPVTEKIAFTRRKINRKNHQGRLPLPDHLPVEEIIIEPEEDVTGLKCIGKEVTDELEYEAAILKVKRYIRSKYALPDSEGVITSSLPTRPIDKCIAGPGLLSHIFVSKFVYHLPFYRQEQRFKTEHQVNIPRTTIDGWQTRVSNLVWPLYEELKRQVLGQGYIQLDETPIKVLDQRKKGTTHRGYYWVYHSPPEHIVFFDYQEGRGREGPRKLLTDFKGYLQTDGYKVYDWFGLQKDITLVGCWAHARRAVEKSLGDDRKRAEHVMQEIQKLYMIERKARELGLTPQQRHELRLDESLLILNELGTWMAEQIRTTLPKSPFGKAIIYSTSRWDNLMAYLKDGYLELDNNLVYPNFFIIPTFALNDTSSKVYA
;
A
#
# COMPACT_ATOMS: atom_id res chain seq x y z
N MET A 1 -43.59 -49.65 53.36
CA MET A 1 -44.48 -50.81 53.77
C MET A 1 -45.86 -50.22 54.03
N ASN A 2 -46.82 -50.48 53.11
CA ASN A 2 -48.20 -50.09 53.35
C ASN A 2 -48.77 -51.05 54.42
N PRO A 3 -49.33 -50.55 55.52
CA PRO A 3 -50.03 -51.40 56.45
C PRO A 3 -51.20 -52.05 55.70
N SER A 4 -51.39 -53.39 55.90
CA SER A 4 -52.46 -54.09 55.24
C SER A 4 -53.81 -53.52 55.72
N LEU A 5 -54.67 -53.16 54.80
CA LEU A 5 -56.03 -52.59 55.06
C LEU A 5 -56.87 -53.35 56.06
N GLU A 6 -56.52 -54.61 56.28
CA GLU A 6 -57.24 -55.56 57.23
C GLU A 6 -57.06 -55.23 58.71
N ASN A 7 -56.09 -54.38 59.11
CA ASN A 7 -55.84 -54.10 60.53
C ASN A 7 -56.13 -52.63 60.90
N MET A 8 -56.79 -51.82 60.05
CA MET A 8 -57.17 -50.46 60.32
C MET A 8 -58.57 -50.36 60.98
N ASN A 9 -58.69 -49.50 61.98
CA ASN A 9 -60.02 -49.22 62.54
C ASN A 9 -60.81 -48.28 61.64
N ALA A 10 -62.11 -48.13 61.85
CA ALA A 10 -63.01 -47.38 60.96
C ALA A 10 -62.63 -45.89 60.82
N GLU A 11 -61.99 -45.32 61.79
CA GLU A 11 -61.52 -43.90 61.81
C GLU A 11 -60.26 -43.70 60.95
N GLN A 12 -59.32 -44.60 61.04
CA GLN A 12 -58.10 -44.62 60.21
C GLN A 12 -58.39 -44.86 58.72
N LEU A 13 -59.41 -45.71 58.44
CA LEU A 13 -59.88 -45.95 57.12
C LEU A 13 -60.54 -44.69 56.51
N ARG A 14 -61.30 -43.93 57.29
CA ARG A 14 -61.91 -42.66 56.85
C ARG A 14 -60.83 -41.59 56.60
N GLU A 15 -59.84 -41.50 57.45
CA GLU A 15 -58.72 -40.56 57.28
C GLU A 15 -57.89 -40.87 56.01
N LEU A 16 -57.61 -42.17 55.75
CA LEU A 16 -56.93 -42.63 54.57
C LEU A 16 -57.76 -42.38 53.30
N VAL A 17 -59.08 -42.58 53.32
CA VAL A 17 -59.96 -42.26 52.21
C VAL A 17 -60.00 -40.78 51.94
N LEU A 18 -60.03 -39.92 52.96
CA LEU A 18 -60.02 -38.47 52.82
C LEU A 18 -58.66 -37.98 52.24
N ASP A 19 -57.55 -38.56 52.77
CA ASP A 19 -56.21 -38.27 52.20
C ASP A 19 -56.12 -38.65 50.71
N LYS A 20 -56.63 -39.85 50.36
CA LYS A 20 -56.66 -40.27 48.95
C LYS A 20 -57.57 -39.41 48.04
N GLN A 21 -58.72 -38.96 48.61
CA GLN A 21 -59.61 -38.03 47.89
C GLN A 21 -58.87 -36.63 47.62
N ASN A 22 -58.17 -36.14 48.64
CA ASN A 22 -57.38 -34.93 48.50
C ASN A 22 -56.23 -35.09 47.43
N GLN A 23 -55.50 -36.22 47.47
CA GLN A 23 -54.48 -36.53 46.48
C GLN A 23 -55.05 -36.63 45.05
N VAL A 24 -56.23 -37.21 44.86
CA VAL A 24 -56.95 -37.30 43.61
C VAL A 24 -57.31 -35.87 43.11
N ALA A 25 -57.84 -35.02 44.03
CA ALA A 25 -58.21 -33.65 43.64
C ALA A 25 -56.97 -32.81 43.26
N GLU A 26 -55.83 -32.97 43.94
CA GLU A 26 -54.56 -32.30 43.56
C GLU A 26 -54.07 -32.80 42.22
N LEU A 27 -54.09 -34.10 41.91
CA LEU A 27 -53.71 -34.69 40.63
C LEU A 27 -54.61 -34.22 39.53
N GLU A 28 -55.92 -34.10 39.72
CA GLU A 28 -56.87 -33.55 38.79
C GLU A 28 -56.56 -32.08 38.48
N GLN A 29 -56.20 -31.27 39.47
CA GLN A 29 -55.79 -29.88 39.29
C GLN A 29 -54.49 -29.76 38.49
N VAL A 30 -53.49 -30.58 38.82
CA VAL A 30 -52.23 -30.66 38.04
C VAL A 30 -52.50 -31.07 36.59
N ASN A 31 -53.32 -32.08 36.37
CA ASN A 31 -53.70 -32.49 35.00
C ASN A 31 -54.41 -31.40 34.21
N ARG A 32 -55.29 -30.61 34.82
CA ARG A 32 -55.93 -29.45 34.16
C ARG A 32 -54.89 -28.38 33.75
N ILE A 33 -53.90 -28.11 34.64
CA ILE A 33 -52.81 -27.18 34.33
C ILE A 33 -51.96 -27.70 33.18
N LEU A 34 -51.54 -28.96 33.23
CA LEU A 34 -50.74 -29.59 32.15
C LEU A 34 -51.47 -29.66 30.83
N THR A 35 -52.77 -29.93 30.83
CA THR A 35 -53.56 -29.87 29.58
C THR A 35 -53.60 -28.50 28.99
N LYS A 36 -53.81 -27.45 29.82
CA LYS A 36 -53.79 -26.05 29.37
C LYS A 36 -52.40 -25.64 28.82
N GLN A 37 -51.34 -26.09 29.48
CA GLN A 37 -49.97 -25.83 28.98
C GLN A 37 -49.69 -26.56 27.64
N LYS A 38 -50.16 -27.81 27.53
CA LYS A 38 -50.05 -28.56 26.26
C LYS A 38 -50.74 -27.84 25.10
N ASP A 39 -51.95 -27.34 25.34
CA ASP A 39 -52.72 -26.62 24.30
C ASP A 39 -52.02 -25.32 23.92
N GLN A 40 -51.47 -24.56 24.88
CA GLN A 40 -50.67 -23.36 24.64
C GLN A 40 -49.39 -23.65 23.83
N LEU A 41 -48.70 -24.74 24.17
CA LEU A 41 -47.52 -25.19 23.43
C LEU A 41 -47.85 -25.62 22.02
N GLY A 42 -48.99 -26.31 21.82
CA GLY A 42 -49.52 -26.68 20.49
C GLY A 42 -49.73 -25.43 19.59
N GLN A 43 -50.44 -24.43 20.11
CA GLN A 43 -50.66 -23.18 19.40
C GLN A 43 -49.33 -22.46 19.05
N LYS A 44 -48.36 -22.50 19.96
CA LYS A 44 -47.05 -21.89 19.74
C LYS A 44 -46.23 -22.62 18.66
N ILE A 45 -46.34 -23.96 18.63
CA ILE A 45 -45.72 -24.79 17.57
C ILE A 45 -46.35 -24.48 16.22
N ASP A 46 -47.67 -24.36 16.11
CA ASP A 46 -48.35 -24.04 14.86
C ASP A 46 -47.94 -22.68 14.30
N VAL A 47 -47.80 -21.66 15.17
CA VAL A 47 -47.29 -20.31 14.76
C VAL A 47 -45.85 -20.38 14.28
N LEU A 48 -44.97 -21.04 15.02
CA LEU A 48 -43.56 -21.16 14.63
C LEU A 48 -43.36 -21.99 13.36
N THR A 49 -44.22 -23.00 13.13
CA THR A 49 -44.17 -23.77 11.89
C THR A 49 -44.57 -22.95 10.72
N LYS A 50 -45.61 -22.13 10.84
CA LYS A 50 -46.02 -21.20 9.78
C LYS A 50 -44.96 -20.13 9.46
N GLU A 51 -44.37 -19.51 10.51
CA GLU A 51 -43.25 -18.53 10.34
C GLU A 51 -42.06 -19.17 9.63
N ASN A 52 -41.75 -20.43 9.93
CA ASN A 52 -40.64 -21.15 9.30
C ASN A 52 -40.94 -21.47 7.81
N GLU A 53 -42.17 -21.86 7.51
CA GLU A 53 -42.61 -22.07 6.14
C GLU A 53 -42.52 -20.76 5.30
N ASP A 54 -42.97 -19.65 5.85
CA ASP A 54 -42.86 -18.32 5.23
C ASP A 54 -41.41 -17.91 5.01
N GLN A 55 -40.52 -18.16 5.97
CA GLN A 55 -39.08 -17.91 5.83
C GLN A 55 -38.43 -18.78 4.74
N ILE A 56 -38.79 -20.06 4.68
CA ILE A 56 -38.29 -20.98 3.64
C ILE A 56 -38.75 -20.51 2.25
N ALA A 57 -39.99 -20.08 2.12
CA ALA A 57 -40.54 -19.58 0.85
C ALA A 57 -39.81 -18.27 0.41
N TRP A 58 -39.56 -17.37 1.35
CA TRP A 58 -38.81 -16.15 1.09
C TRP A 58 -37.35 -16.44 0.67
N HIS A 59 -36.66 -17.34 1.38
CA HIS A 59 -35.30 -17.74 1.02
C HIS A 59 -35.24 -18.38 -0.37
N LYS A 60 -36.19 -19.24 -0.69
CA LYS A 60 -36.26 -19.89 -2.00
C LYS A 60 -36.38 -18.85 -3.14
N LYS A 61 -37.29 -17.90 -2.98
CA LYS A 61 -37.44 -16.79 -3.95
C LYS A 61 -36.19 -15.94 -4.07
N THR A 62 -35.52 -15.64 -2.94
CA THR A 62 -34.30 -14.87 -2.94
C THR A 62 -33.16 -15.59 -3.67
N VAL A 63 -33.05 -16.91 -3.51
CA VAL A 63 -32.07 -17.73 -4.24
C VAL A 63 -32.36 -17.70 -5.75
N GLU A 64 -33.60 -17.88 -6.18
CA GLU A 64 -33.99 -17.78 -7.57
C GLU A 64 -33.63 -16.41 -8.18
N ASP A 65 -33.91 -15.31 -7.48
CA ASP A 65 -33.54 -13.95 -7.90
C ASP A 65 -32.01 -13.75 -8.04
N PHE A 66 -31.23 -14.39 -7.18
CA PHE A 66 -29.77 -14.36 -7.27
C PHE A 66 -29.23 -15.22 -8.40
N GLU A 67 -29.81 -16.38 -8.65
CA GLU A 67 -29.43 -17.25 -9.78
C GLU A 67 -29.66 -16.56 -11.12
N GLU A 68 -30.80 -15.86 -11.29
CA GLU A 68 -31.07 -15.07 -12.51
C GLU A 68 -30.01 -13.94 -12.68
N LYS A 69 -29.64 -13.23 -11.62
CA LYS A 69 -28.59 -12.19 -11.66
C LYS A 69 -27.22 -12.77 -11.99
N ILE A 70 -26.89 -13.92 -11.44
CA ILE A 70 -25.62 -14.61 -11.75
C ILE A 70 -25.57 -14.98 -13.22
N GLN A 71 -26.65 -15.54 -13.78
CA GLN A 71 -26.72 -15.88 -15.21
C GLN A 71 -26.55 -14.63 -16.10
N ALA A 72 -27.20 -13.51 -15.75
CA ALA A 72 -27.05 -12.26 -16.48
C ALA A 72 -25.59 -11.74 -16.47
N ILE A 73 -24.94 -11.77 -15.31
CA ILE A 73 -23.53 -11.37 -15.16
C ILE A 73 -22.59 -12.30 -15.93
N GLU A 74 -22.87 -13.60 -15.95
CA GLU A 74 -22.08 -14.56 -16.72
C GLU A 74 -22.19 -14.32 -18.24
N GLN A 75 -23.38 -13.98 -18.74
CA GLN A 75 -23.58 -13.61 -20.13
C GLN A 75 -22.85 -12.32 -20.50
N GLU A 76 -22.92 -11.29 -19.63
CA GLU A 76 -22.17 -10.03 -19.82
C GLU A 76 -20.67 -10.28 -19.82
N LYS A 77 -20.15 -11.06 -18.88
CA LYS A 77 -18.74 -11.47 -18.81
C LYS A 77 -18.29 -12.16 -20.10
N GLN A 78 -19.09 -13.07 -20.64
CA GLN A 78 -18.77 -13.77 -21.89
C GLN A 78 -18.71 -12.80 -23.07
N SER A 79 -19.65 -11.87 -23.15
CA SER A 79 -19.67 -10.81 -24.16
C SER A 79 -18.41 -9.91 -24.07
N LEU A 80 -17.99 -9.54 -22.87
CA LEU A 80 -16.77 -8.76 -22.64
C LEU A 80 -15.51 -9.54 -23.02
N LEU A 81 -15.43 -10.82 -22.71
CA LEU A 81 -14.30 -11.67 -23.10
C LEU A 81 -14.15 -11.75 -24.62
N THR A 82 -15.28 -11.89 -25.36
CA THR A 82 -15.26 -11.88 -26.82
C THR A 82 -14.73 -10.54 -27.38
N LYS A 83 -15.19 -9.41 -26.83
CA LYS A 83 -14.70 -8.08 -27.22
C LYS A 83 -13.21 -7.90 -26.92
N ILE A 84 -12.72 -8.39 -25.78
CA ILE A 84 -11.29 -8.37 -25.44
C ILE A 84 -10.49 -9.16 -26.47
N GLN A 85 -10.98 -10.33 -26.87
CA GLN A 85 -10.31 -11.17 -27.87
C GLN A 85 -10.21 -10.49 -29.24
N GLU A 86 -11.29 -9.83 -29.71
CA GLU A 86 -11.29 -9.03 -30.93
C GLU A 86 -10.29 -7.85 -30.85
N ILE A 87 -10.20 -7.17 -29.70
CA ILE A 87 -9.25 -6.08 -29.51
C ILE A 87 -7.81 -6.59 -29.52
N LEU A 88 -7.54 -7.74 -28.89
CA LEU A 88 -6.21 -8.36 -28.90
C LEU A 88 -5.77 -8.76 -30.30
N GLU A 89 -6.68 -9.30 -31.12
CA GLU A 89 -6.39 -9.61 -32.53
C GLU A 89 -6.07 -8.36 -33.34
N LYS A 90 -6.87 -7.30 -33.20
CA LYS A 90 -6.59 -5.99 -33.83
C LYS A 90 -5.26 -5.41 -33.37
N PHE A 91 -4.96 -5.51 -32.06
CA PHE A 91 -3.70 -5.02 -31.51
C PHE A 91 -2.50 -5.81 -32.05
N SER A 92 -2.61 -7.12 -32.21
CA SER A 92 -1.55 -7.95 -32.81
C SER A 92 -1.29 -7.59 -34.26
N SER A 93 -2.36 -7.33 -35.03
CA SER A 93 -2.24 -6.87 -36.42
C SER A 93 -1.53 -5.49 -36.51
N VAL A 94 -1.96 -4.51 -35.73
CA VAL A 94 -1.32 -3.19 -35.68
C VAL A 94 0.15 -3.27 -35.23
N LYS A 95 0.46 -4.14 -34.27
CA LYS A 95 1.84 -4.38 -33.81
C LYS A 95 2.70 -4.98 -34.92
N PHE A 96 2.15 -5.89 -35.69
CA PHE A 96 2.82 -6.47 -36.87
C PHE A 96 3.08 -5.39 -37.95
N GLU A 97 2.07 -4.60 -38.32
CA GLU A 97 2.22 -3.47 -39.27
C GLU A 97 3.27 -2.46 -38.80
N LEU A 98 3.25 -2.11 -37.52
CA LEU A 98 4.23 -1.21 -36.91
C LEU A 98 5.64 -1.81 -36.98
N SER A 99 5.79 -3.11 -36.81
CA SER A 99 7.08 -3.82 -36.96
C SER A 99 7.58 -3.77 -38.38
N GLN A 100 6.70 -3.91 -39.39
CA GLN A 100 7.02 -3.80 -40.80
C GLN A 100 7.41 -2.36 -41.18
N LEU A 101 6.67 -1.36 -40.70
CA LEU A 101 6.99 0.05 -40.89
C LEU A 101 8.34 0.42 -40.27
N LYS A 102 8.61 -0.06 -39.02
CA LYS A 102 9.92 0.12 -38.39
C LYS A 102 11.06 -0.49 -39.22
N ARG A 103 10.83 -1.65 -39.83
CA ARG A 103 11.80 -2.34 -40.68
C ARG A 103 12.05 -1.55 -42.00
N LEU A 104 11.02 -0.91 -42.55
CA LEU A 104 11.13 -0.07 -43.74
C LEU A 104 11.81 1.29 -43.46
N VAL A 105 11.51 1.92 -42.32
CA VAL A 105 12.02 3.27 -41.96
C VAL A 105 13.42 3.21 -41.35
N PHE A 106 13.75 2.17 -40.59
CA PHE A 106 15.02 2.09 -39.86
C PHE A 106 15.97 1.01 -40.37
N GLY A 107 15.82 0.57 -41.64
CA GLY A 107 16.61 -0.41 -42.35
C GLY A 107 17.94 -0.85 -41.75
N SER A 108 18.07 -2.12 -41.54
CA SER A 108 19.23 -3.07 -41.43
C SER A 108 20.59 -2.65 -40.82
N LYS A 109 20.74 -1.55 -40.08
CA LYS A 109 22.04 -1.15 -39.54
C LYS A 109 22.18 -1.14 -38.01
N ARG A 110 21.23 -1.63 -37.23
CA ARG A 110 21.36 -1.84 -35.75
C ARG A 110 20.55 -3.01 -35.23
N GLU A 111 20.87 -4.22 -35.71
CA GLU A 111 20.45 -5.43 -34.98
C GLU A 111 21.58 -5.89 -34.06
N ARG A 112 21.56 -5.44 -32.79
CA ARG A 112 22.10 -6.23 -31.69
C ARG A 112 20.91 -6.86 -31.00
N PHE A 113 20.63 -8.10 -31.38
CA PHE A 113 19.71 -8.98 -30.68
C PHE A 113 20.27 -9.26 -29.29
N LEU A 114 19.58 -8.78 -28.26
CA LEU A 114 19.65 -9.37 -26.93
C LEU A 114 18.51 -10.40 -26.86
N SER A 115 18.86 -11.66 -26.92
CA SER A 115 17.94 -12.79 -26.75
C SER A 115 17.37 -12.77 -25.34
N ASN A 116 16.09 -12.39 -25.17
CA ASN A 116 15.31 -12.77 -24.02
C ASN A 116 14.64 -14.11 -24.33
N SER A 117 15.24 -15.17 -23.81
CA SER A 117 14.63 -16.50 -23.75
C SER A 117 13.56 -16.52 -22.66
N GLN A 118 12.30 -16.44 -23.06
CA GLN A 118 11.13 -17.10 -22.47
C GLN A 118 9.89 -16.53 -23.18
N ASP A 119 9.42 -17.25 -24.20
CA ASP A 119 8.07 -17.69 -24.45
C ASP A 119 7.95 -18.15 -25.90
N GLY A 120 7.66 -19.45 -26.04
CA GLY A 120 6.86 -20.08 -27.08
C GLY A 120 7.00 -19.60 -28.54
N GLN A 121 8.18 -19.59 -29.14
CA GLN A 121 8.31 -19.45 -30.59
C GLN A 121 8.78 -20.76 -31.20
N MET A 122 7.95 -21.35 -32.06
CA MET A 122 8.32 -22.50 -32.91
C MET A 122 9.61 -22.21 -33.69
N ASN A 123 10.60 -23.06 -33.50
CA ASN A 123 11.80 -23.06 -34.30
C ASN A 123 11.49 -23.58 -35.70
N LEU A 124 11.70 -22.77 -36.72
CA LEU A 124 11.80 -23.21 -38.09
C LEU A 124 13.16 -23.93 -38.26
N PRO A 125 13.23 -25.10 -38.94
CA PRO A 125 14.42 -25.89 -39.03
C PRO A 125 15.36 -25.31 -40.11
N PHE A 126 16.34 -24.54 -39.71
CA PHE A 126 17.53 -24.32 -40.52
C PHE A 126 18.73 -24.93 -39.78
N GLN A 127 19.28 -25.94 -40.35
CA GLN A 127 20.57 -26.52 -39.97
C GLN A 127 21.65 -25.44 -40.18
N VAL A 128 22.32 -25.03 -39.09
CA VAL A 128 23.58 -24.31 -39.14
C VAL A 128 24.63 -25.26 -38.65
N GLU A 129 25.58 -25.59 -39.56
CA GLU A 129 26.78 -26.39 -39.27
C GLU A 129 27.56 -25.77 -38.12
N ALA A 130 27.95 -26.60 -37.19
CA ALA A 130 28.80 -26.26 -36.06
C ALA A 130 30.19 -25.86 -36.52
N LEU A 131 30.63 -24.65 -36.19
CA LEU A 131 32.02 -24.23 -36.22
C LEU A 131 32.69 -24.53 -34.88
N PRO A 132 33.99 -24.93 -34.89
CA PRO A 132 34.64 -25.52 -33.72
C PRO A 132 34.89 -24.51 -32.60
N GLU A 133 34.72 -25.01 -31.37
CA GLU A 133 35.20 -24.38 -30.13
C GLU A 133 36.73 -24.33 -30.18
N ASP A 134 37.29 -23.18 -29.91
CA ASP A 134 38.53 -22.87 -29.19
C ASP A 134 39.09 -21.51 -29.63
N THR A 135 38.79 -20.45 -28.90
CA THR A 135 39.75 -19.36 -28.66
C THR A 135 39.30 -18.56 -27.41
N GLU A 136 40.20 -18.52 -26.43
CA GLU A 136 40.09 -17.75 -25.20
C GLU A 136 39.89 -16.26 -25.50
N PRO A 137 39.09 -15.53 -24.66
CA PRO A 137 38.88 -14.09 -24.88
C PRO A 137 40.17 -13.33 -24.55
N VAL A 138 40.78 -12.75 -25.57
CA VAL A 138 41.84 -11.74 -25.41
C VAL A 138 41.25 -10.51 -24.73
N THR A 139 41.59 -10.35 -23.47
CA THR A 139 41.27 -9.13 -22.70
C THR A 139 42.21 -8.00 -23.12
N GLU A 140 41.81 -7.17 -24.08
CA GLU A 140 42.47 -5.90 -24.32
C GLU A 140 42.19 -4.95 -23.15
N LYS A 141 43.21 -4.59 -22.39
CA LYS A 141 43.16 -3.53 -21.40
C LYS A 141 43.11 -2.16 -22.13
N ILE A 142 41.94 -1.64 -22.36
CA ILE A 142 41.77 -0.26 -22.86
C ILE A 142 42.07 0.69 -21.70
N ALA A 143 43.26 1.26 -21.70
CA ALA A 143 43.65 2.32 -20.76
C ALA A 143 43.01 3.64 -21.19
N PHE A 144 41.95 4.05 -20.50
CA PHE A 144 41.39 5.40 -20.63
C PHE A 144 42.20 6.39 -19.81
N THR A 145 43.00 7.19 -20.47
CA THR A 145 43.58 8.40 -19.89
C THR A 145 42.48 9.44 -19.74
N ARG A 146 41.96 9.61 -18.51
CA ARG A 146 40.99 10.67 -18.20
C ARG A 146 41.73 12.01 -18.28
N ARG A 147 41.49 12.79 -19.33
CA ARG A 147 41.97 14.16 -19.44
C ARG A 147 41.46 14.94 -18.23
N LYS A 148 42.35 15.39 -17.34
CA LYS A 148 42.01 16.32 -16.25
C LYS A 148 41.42 17.56 -16.89
N ILE A 149 40.12 17.79 -16.71
CA ILE A 149 39.44 19.03 -17.13
C ILE A 149 40.01 20.13 -16.28
N ASN A 150 40.65 21.08 -16.97
CA ASN A 150 41.25 22.24 -16.35
C ASN A 150 40.12 23.14 -15.83
N ARG A 151 39.88 23.13 -14.48
CA ARG A 151 38.82 23.88 -13.81
C ARG A 151 38.91 25.42 -13.94
N LYS A 152 39.87 25.95 -14.69
CA LYS A 152 40.09 27.37 -14.84
C LYS A 152 39.14 28.06 -15.85
N ASN A 153 38.33 27.31 -16.63
CA ASN A 153 37.32 27.85 -17.53
C ASN A 153 35.92 27.34 -17.17
N HIS A 154 35.47 27.56 -15.93
CA HIS A 154 34.06 27.55 -15.66
C HIS A 154 33.47 28.80 -16.32
N GLN A 155 32.86 28.62 -17.48
CA GLN A 155 31.87 29.58 -17.96
C GLN A 155 30.80 29.64 -16.87
N GLY A 156 30.55 30.82 -16.31
CA GLY A 156 29.62 31.06 -15.23
C GLY A 156 28.23 30.46 -15.44
N ARG A 157 27.19 31.08 -14.93
CA ARG A 157 25.81 30.65 -15.16
C ARG A 157 25.54 30.47 -16.63
N LEU A 158 24.82 29.40 -17.03
CA LEU A 158 24.31 29.21 -18.38
C LEU A 158 23.51 30.46 -18.78
N PRO A 159 23.77 31.05 -19.98
CA PRO A 159 22.97 32.15 -20.46
C PRO A 159 21.52 31.64 -20.64
N LEU A 160 20.57 32.47 -20.26
CA LEU A 160 19.15 32.15 -20.48
C LEU A 160 18.82 32.45 -21.95
N PRO A 161 17.99 31.63 -22.63
CA PRO A 161 17.64 31.82 -24.02
C PRO A 161 16.78 33.06 -24.23
N ASP A 162 17.12 33.87 -25.25
CA ASP A 162 16.46 35.14 -25.59
C ASP A 162 15.01 34.97 -26.08
N HIS A 163 14.61 33.75 -26.52
CA HIS A 163 13.27 33.49 -27.05
C HIS A 163 12.19 33.29 -25.98
N LEU A 164 12.56 33.17 -24.70
CA LEU A 164 11.62 33.00 -23.65
C LEU A 164 10.93 34.31 -23.25
N PRO A 165 9.63 34.29 -22.90
CA PRO A 165 8.96 35.46 -22.36
C PRO A 165 9.67 35.93 -21.09
N VAL A 166 9.92 37.25 -21.02
CA VAL A 166 10.58 37.89 -19.87
C VAL A 166 9.53 38.71 -19.12
N GLU A 167 9.37 38.41 -17.82
CA GLU A 167 8.60 39.21 -16.90
C GLU A 167 9.57 40.07 -16.08
N GLU A 168 9.52 41.39 -16.27
CA GLU A 168 10.37 42.32 -15.52
C GLU A 168 9.71 42.71 -14.20
N ILE A 169 10.39 42.45 -13.09
CA ILE A 169 9.97 42.80 -11.74
C ILE A 169 10.91 43.86 -11.20
N ILE A 170 10.43 45.10 -11.08
CA ILE A 170 11.20 46.21 -10.53
C ILE A 170 11.05 46.16 -9.01
N ILE A 171 12.16 46.08 -8.28
CA ILE A 171 12.17 46.04 -6.82
C ILE A 171 12.90 47.31 -6.34
N GLU A 172 12.13 48.22 -5.75
CA GLU A 172 12.68 49.43 -5.15
C GLU A 172 13.11 49.16 -3.69
N PRO A 173 14.13 49.88 -3.17
CA PRO A 173 14.52 49.79 -1.76
C PRO A 173 13.37 50.17 -0.83
N GLU A 174 13.33 49.59 0.36
CA GLU A 174 12.40 49.96 1.44
C GLU A 174 12.77 51.31 2.10
N GLU A 175 14.05 51.73 1.99
CA GLU A 175 14.54 53.00 2.49
C GLU A 175 14.07 54.15 1.60
N ASP A 176 13.88 55.33 2.21
CA ASP A 176 13.56 56.55 1.48
C ASP A 176 14.74 56.96 0.57
N VAL A 177 14.59 56.80 -0.72
CA VAL A 177 15.58 57.16 -1.74
C VAL A 177 15.28 58.49 -2.41
N THR A 178 14.35 59.31 -1.83
CA THR A 178 13.95 60.60 -2.39
C THR A 178 15.18 61.54 -2.38
N GLY A 179 15.55 62.02 -3.55
CA GLY A 179 16.72 62.92 -3.72
C GLY A 179 18.06 62.18 -3.92
N LEU A 180 18.13 60.86 -3.83
CA LEU A 180 19.33 60.11 -4.09
C LEU A 180 19.51 59.86 -5.59
N LYS A 181 20.77 59.93 -6.07
CA LYS A 181 21.10 59.66 -7.46
C LYS A 181 21.20 58.16 -7.71
N CYS A 182 20.35 57.64 -8.61
CA CYS A 182 20.48 56.28 -9.13
C CYS A 182 21.78 56.14 -9.92
N ILE A 183 22.70 55.27 -9.45
CA ILE A 183 24.02 55.05 -10.06
C ILE A 183 24.09 53.81 -10.93
N GLY A 184 23.01 52.99 -10.96
CA GLY A 184 22.93 51.80 -11.75
C GLY A 184 21.76 50.88 -11.38
N LYS A 185 21.58 49.84 -12.16
CA LYS A 185 20.60 48.79 -11.91
C LYS A 185 21.30 47.47 -11.83
N GLU A 186 20.94 46.63 -10.85
CA GLU A 186 21.34 45.24 -10.76
C GLU A 186 20.22 44.36 -11.31
N VAL A 187 20.55 43.54 -12.32
CA VAL A 187 19.59 42.65 -12.96
C VAL A 187 19.87 41.23 -12.52
N THR A 188 18.85 40.54 -12.06
CA THR A 188 18.95 39.14 -11.72
C THR A 188 17.84 38.38 -12.43
N ASP A 189 18.23 37.43 -13.26
CA ASP A 189 17.30 36.61 -14.04
C ASP A 189 17.04 35.27 -13.31
N GLU A 190 15.78 34.81 -13.35
CA GLU A 190 15.32 33.55 -12.80
C GLU A 190 14.41 32.85 -13.81
N LEU A 191 14.66 31.56 -14.03
CA LEU A 191 13.82 30.75 -14.94
C LEU A 191 12.65 30.19 -14.15
N GLU A 192 11.43 30.59 -14.51
CA GLU A 192 10.20 30.14 -13.85
C GLU A 192 9.36 29.29 -14.79
N TYR A 193 8.65 28.32 -14.23
CA TYR A 193 7.74 27.42 -14.96
C TYR A 193 6.32 27.56 -14.41
N GLU A 194 5.42 28.02 -15.24
CA GLU A 194 3.98 27.86 -15.07
C GLU A 194 3.51 26.72 -15.96
N ALA A 195 2.38 26.07 -15.66
CA ALA A 195 1.93 24.92 -16.41
C ALA A 195 1.94 25.22 -17.93
N ALA A 196 2.74 24.45 -18.69
CA ALA A 196 3.01 24.57 -20.12
C ALA A 196 3.78 25.83 -20.58
N ILE A 197 4.18 26.73 -19.67
CA ILE A 197 4.93 27.96 -20.02
C ILE A 197 6.23 28.01 -19.21
N LEU A 198 7.36 28.03 -19.94
CA LEU A 198 8.66 28.33 -19.34
C LEU A 198 8.97 29.79 -19.62
N LYS A 199 9.20 30.58 -18.57
CA LYS A 199 9.44 32.02 -18.66
C LYS A 199 10.64 32.46 -17.82
N VAL A 200 11.20 33.62 -18.14
CA VAL A 200 12.26 34.26 -17.36
C VAL A 200 11.63 35.36 -16.51
N LYS A 201 11.79 35.25 -15.19
CA LYS A 201 11.51 36.34 -14.27
C LYS A 201 12.77 37.16 -14.10
N ARG A 202 12.75 38.40 -14.55
CA ARG A 202 13.89 39.30 -14.49
C ARG A 202 13.67 40.30 -13.34
N TYR A 203 14.44 40.16 -12.29
CA TYR A 203 14.42 41.08 -11.16
C TYR A 203 15.40 42.24 -11.43
N ILE A 204 14.87 43.45 -11.52
CA ILE A 204 15.62 44.67 -11.77
C ILE A 204 15.66 45.46 -10.46
N ARG A 205 16.84 45.70 -9.93
CA ARG A 205 17.04 46.42 -8.67
C ARG A 205 17.91 47.68 -8.94
N SER A 206 17.32 48.84 -8.62
CA SER A 206 18.04 50.12 -8.77
C SER A 206 19.07 50.24 -7.66
N LYS A 207 20.23 50.83 -7.96
CA LYS A 207 21.29 51.16 -7.06
C LYS A 207 21.40 52.66 -6.87
N TYR A 208 21.30 53.10 -5.65
CA TYR A 208 21.39 54.50 -5.27
C TYR A 208 22.65 54.79 -4.49
N ALA A 209 23.37 55.84 -4.84
CA ALA A 209 24.53 56.29 -4.09
C ALA A 209 24.07 57.11 -2.86
N LEU A 210 24.63 56.80 -1.73
CA LEU A 210 24.47 57.66 -0.53
C LEU A 210 25.25 58.95 -0.73
N PRO A 211 24.79 60.08 -0.12
CA PRO A 211 25.57 61.31 -0.06
C PRO A 211 26.93 61.02 0.60
N ASP A 212 27.96 61.69 0.16
CA ASP A 212 29.32 61.61 0.75
C ASP A 212 30.09 60.28 0.51
N SER A 213 29.71 59.48 -0.47
CA SER A 213 30.43 58.25 -0.85
C SER A 213 30.44 57.15 0.20
N GLU A 214 29.54 57.17 1.20
CA GLU A 214 29.48 56.19 2.30
C GLU A 214 28.79 54.86 1.96
N GLY A 215 28.42 54.60 0.69
CA GLY A 215 27.87 53.31 0.29
C GLY A 215 26.81 53.36 -0.78
N VAL A 216 26.16 52.23 -1.02
CA VAL A 216 25.13 52.04 -2.04
C VAL A 216 23.91 51.35 -1.39
N ILE A 217 22.73 51.94 -1.59
CA ILE A 217 21.46 51.34 -1.24
C ILE A 217 20.93 50.54 -2.47
N THR A 218 20.56 49.27 -2.26
CA THR A 218 19.85 48.45 -3.26
C THR A 218 18.93 47.50 -2.51
N SER A 219 17.75 47.22 -3.11
CA SER A 219 16.80 46.29 -2.53
C SER A 219 17.33 44.87 -2.46
N SER A 220 16.87 44.12 -1.47
CA SER A 220 17.14 42.68 -1.37
C SER A 220 16.34 41.87 -2.45
N LEU A 221 16.88 40.75 -2.87
CA LEU A 221 16.11 39.81 -3.70
C LEU A 221 15.09 39.07 -2.82
N PRO A 222 13.92 38.68 -3.39
CA PRO A 222 13.02 37.78 -2.72
C PRO A 222 13.71 36.50 -2.28
N THR A 223 13.23 35.93 -1.17
CA THR A 223 13.73 34.63 -0.66
C THR A 223 13.52 33.54 -1.72
N ARG A 224 14.55 32.77 -2.00
CA ARG A 224 14.57 31.70 -2.99
C ARG A 224 14.77 30.35 -2.33
N PRO A 225 14.16 29.26 -2.84
CA PRO A 225 14.40 27.91 -2.31
C PRO A 225 15.87 27.50 -2.39
N ILE A 226 16.58 27.96 -3.42
CA ILE A 226 18.00 27.70 -3.62
C ILE A 226 18.69 29.02 -3.95
N ASP A 227 19.63 29.42 -3.10
CA ASP A 227 20.44 30.62 -3.31
C ASP A 227 21.23 30.55 -4.63
N LYS A 228 21.29 31.67 -5.34
CA LYS A 228 22.04 31.84 -6.58
C LYS A 228 21.66 30.80 -7.66
N CYS A 229 20.43 30.26 -7.63
CA CYS A 229 19.88 29.35 -8.62
C CYS A 229 19.20 30.13 -9.76
N ILE A 230 19.26 29.59 -10.97
CA ILE A 230 18.49 30.12 -12.11
C ILE A 230 17.07 29.57 -12.16
N ALA A 231 16.79 28.48 -11.42
CA ALA A 231 15.46 27.87 -11.36
C ALA A 231 14.63 28.54 -10.28
N GLY A 232 13.46 29.03 -10.68
CA GLY A 232 12.45 29.53 -9.76
C GLY A 232 11.68 28.41 -9.07
N PRO A 233 10.86 28.74 -8.06
CA PRO A 233 10.07 27.77 -7.30
C PRO A 233 9.17 26.89 -8.15
N GLY A 234 8.50 27.45 -9.15
CA GLY A 234 7.60 26.71 -10.05
C GLY A 234 8.35 25.67 -10.89
N LEU A 235 9.52 26.03 -11.45
CA LEU A 235 10.35 25.08 -12.19
C LEU A 235 10.87 23.94 -11.30
N LEU A 236 11.34 24.27 -10.08
CA LEU A 236 11.78 23.28 -9.12
C LEU A 236 10.64 22.31 -8.77
N SER A 237 9.47 22.84 -8.43
CA SER A 237 8.28 22.04 -8.14
C SER A 237 7.87 21.14 -9.31
N HIS A 238 7.87 21.67 -10.54
CA HIS A 238 7.57 20.90 -11.73
C HIS A 238 8.53 19.72 -11.91
N ILE A 239 9.83 19.95 -11.75
CA ILE A 239 10.86 18.91 -11.87
C ILE A 239 10.64 17.81 -10.83
N PHE A 240 10.34 18.20 -9.59
CA PHE A 240 10.07 17.25 -8.50
C PHE A 240 8.82 16.43 -8.74
N VAL A 241 7.67 17.07 -8.99
CA VAL A 241 6.41 16.39 -9.27
C VAL A 241 6.56 15.46 -10.47
N SER A 242 7.21 15.93 -11.54
CA SER A 242 7.47 15.10 -12.73
C SER A 242 8.31 13.87 -12.40
N LYS A 243 9.34 14.00 -11.55
CA LYS A 243 10.23 12.89 -11.19
C LYS A 243 9.54 11.90 -10.24
N PHE A 244 8.89 12.39 -9.19
CA PHE A 244 8.48 11.57 -8.05
C PHE A 244 7.00 11.16 -8.08
N VAL A 245 6.13 11.95 -8.71
CA VAL A 245 4.71 11.63 -8.88
C VAL A 245 4.44 11.00 -10.23
N TYR A 246 5.01 11.57 -11.31
CA TYR A 246 4.79 11.06 -12.67
C TYR A 246 5.89 10.11 -13.17
N HIS A 247 6.86 9.75 -12.33
CA HIS A 247 7.95 8.83 -12.63
C HIS A 247 8.74 9.20 -13.91
N LEU A 248 8.83 10.49 -14.23
CA LEU A 248 9.56 10.98 -15.41
C LEU A 248 11.05 11.15 -15.09
N PRO A 249 11.94 10.31 -15.64
CA PRO A 249 13.37 10.40 -15.36
C PRO A 249 13.97 11.72 -15.84
N PHE A 250 15.03 12.20 -15.17
CA PHE A 250 15.68 13.48 -15.52
C PHE A 250 16.14 13.58 -16.97
N TYR A 251 16.60 12.49 -17.57
CA TYR A 251 17.00 12.51 -18.99
C TYR A 251 15.82 12.78 -19.92
N ARG A 252 14.60 12.34 -19.56
CA ARG A 252 13.38 12.67 -20.32
C ARG A 252 12.93 14.10 -20.07
N GLN A 253 13.10 14.60 -18.85
CA GLN A 253 12.82 16.01 -18.53
C GLN A 253 13.78 16.93 -19.29
N GLU A 254 15.10 16.63 -19.34
CA GLU A 254 16.08 17.32 -20.16
C GLU A 254 15.67 17.36 -21.63
N GLN A 255 15.23 16.21 -22.19
CA GLN A 255 14.76 16.14 -23.57
C GLN A 255 13.49 16.99 -23.78
N ARG A 256 12.54 16.96 -22.86
CA ARG A 256 11.32 17.77 -22.93
C ARG A 256 11.64 19.26 -22.93
N PHE A 257 12.46 19.76 -22.03
CA PHE A 257 12.89 21.17 -22.02
C PHE A 257 13.56 21.55 -23.34
N LYS A 258 14.37 20.67 -23.92
CA LYS A 258 15.03 20.91 -25.18
C LYS A 258 14.07 20.90 -26.37
N THR A 259 13.10 19.98 -26.41
CA THR A 259 12.20 19.83 -27.58
C THR A 259 11.00 20.77 -27.52
N GLU A 260 10.41 20.96 -26.34
CA GLU A 260 9.18 21.75 -26.14
C GLU A 260 9.49 23.25 -25.99
N HIS A 261 10.59 23.58 -25.29
CA HIS A 261 10.94 24.96 -24.94
C HIS A 261 12.26 25.46 -25.58
N GLN A 262 12.97 24.60 -26.32
CA GLN A 262 14.30 24.89 -26.89
C GLN A 262 15.34 25.34 -25.84
N VAL A 263 15.16 24.90 -24.58
CA VAL A 263 16.03 25.22 -23.45
C VAL A 263 16.86 24.01 -23.09
N ASN A 264 18.17 24.16 -23.02
CA ASN A 264 19.08 23.07 -22.64
C ASN A 264 19.43 23.18 -21.18
N ILE A 265 18.75 22.37 -20.34
CA ILE A 265 19.05 22.20 -18.91
C ILE A 265 19.69 20.83 -18.73
N PRO A 266 21.00 20.72 -18.53
CA PRO A 266 21.67 19.44 -18.39
C PRO A 266 21.13 18.65 -17.18
N ARG A 267 20.96 17.34 -17.33
CA ARG A 267 20.50 16.47 -16.22
C ARG A 267 21.34 16.57 -14.95
N THR A 268 22.65 16.87 -15.08
CA THR A 268 23.53 17.10 -13.93
C THR A 268 23.14 18.36 -13.14
N THR A 269 22.63 19.39 -13.83
CA THR A 269 22.09 20.60 -13.19
C THR A 269 20.78 20.28 -12.47
N ILE A 270 19.88 19.53 -13.11
CA ILE A 270 18.63 19.09 -12.51
C ILE A 270 18.89 18.21 -11.29
N ASP A 271 19.85 17.28 -11.34
CA ASP A 271 20.25 16.43 -10.22
C ASP A 271 20.82 17.28 -9.05
N GLY A 272 21.61 18.30 -9.35
CA GLY A 272 22.10 19.24 -8.34
C GLY A 272 20.97 20.06 -7.67
N TRP A 273 19.96 20.47 -8.42
CA TRP A 273 18.78 21.13 -7.87
C TRP A 273 17.97 20.17 -7.00
N GLN A 274 17.76 18.93 -7.47
CA GLN A 274 17.09 17.91 -6.68
C GLN A 274 17.75 17.74 -5.30
N THR A 275 19.06 17.55 -5.28
CA THR A 275 19.79 17.37 -4.02
C THR A 275 19.56 18.54 -3.05
N ARG A 276 19.61 19.79 -3.55
CA ARG A 276 19.40 20.98 -2.70
C ARG A 276 17.97 21.12 -2.22
N VAL A 277 16.97 20.86 -3.08
CA VAL A 277 15.56 20.89 -2.67
C VAL A 277 15.26 19.77 -1.69
N SER A 278 15.81 18.57 -1.89
CA SER A 278 15.67 17.47 -0.93
C SER A 278 16.20 17.86 0.46
N ASN A 279 17.36 18.52 0.52
CA ASN A 279 17.90 19.03 1.78
C ASN A 279 17.01 20.11 2.40
N LEU A 280 16.40 20.97 1.59
CA LEU A 280 15.47 22.00 2.07
C LEU A 280 14.21 21.42 2.71
N VAL A 281 13.65 20.33 2.13
CA VAL A 281 12.43 19.68 2.63
C VAL A 281 12.71 18.59 3.67
N TRP A 282 13.98 18.30 3.96
CA TRP A 282 14.37 17.29 4.95
C TRP A 282 13.75 17.50 6.35
N PRO A 283 13.69 18.74 6.89
CA PRO A 283 13.02 18.97 8.18
C PRO A 283 11.54 18.55 8.20
N LEU A 284 10.84 18.67 7.06
CA LEU A 284 9.43 18.20 6.93
C LEU A 284 9.37 16.67 6.97
N TYR A 285 10.34 15.98 6.37
CA TYR A 285 10.45 14.52 6.46
C TYR A 285 10.70 14.06 7.90
N GLU A 286 11.61 14.71 8.63
CA GLU A 286 11.89 14.37 10.04
C GLU A 286 10.67 14.65 10.94
N GLU A 287 9.92 15.73 10.68
CA GLU A 287 8.68 16.00 11.39
C GLU A 287 7.59 14.96 11.09
N LEU A 288 7.41 14.58 9.80
CA LEU A 288 6.50 13.53 9.39
C LEU A 288 6.84 12.20 10.08
N LYS A 289 8.11 11.83 10.09
CA LYS A 289 8.62 10.64 10.77
C LYS A 289 8.34 10.71 12.28
N ARG A 290 8.60 11.84 12.92
CA ARG A 290 8.30 12.06 14.35
C ARG A 290 6.81 11.89 14.64
N GLN A 291 5.94 12.44 13.79
CA GLN A 291 4.48 12.29 13.95
C GLN A 291 4.04 10.84 13.84
N VAL A 292 4.49 10.10 12.83
CA VAL A 292 4.16 8.67 12.68
C VAL A 292 4.67 7.84 13.84
N LEU A 293 5.93 8.02 14.24
CA LEU A 293 6.54 7.25 15.34
C LEU A 293 5.96 7.62 16.71
N GLY A 294 5.36 8.78 16.85
CA GLY A 294 4.66 9.23 18.07
C GLY A 294 3.24 8.66 18.21
N GLN A 295 2.73 7.93 17.21
CA GLN A 295 1.39 7.31 17.29
C GLN A 295 1.42 6.00 18.06
N GLY A 296 0.30 5.65 18.70
CA GLY A 296 0.13 4.36 19.40
C GLY A 296 -0.16 3.18 18.47
N TYR A 297 -0.33 3.40 17.16
CA TYR A 297 -0.60 2.35 16.18
C TYR A 297 0.10 2.64 14.86
N ILE A 298 0.95 1.70 14.44
CA ILE A 298 1.71 1.77 13.19
C ILE A 298 1.54 0.47 12.39
N GLN A 299 1.30 0.61 11.10
CA GLN A 299 1.43 -0.47 10.12
C GLN A 299 2.81 -0.41 9.48
N LEU A 300 3.50 -1.55 9.43
CA LEU A 300 4.85 -1.67 8.91
C LEU A 300 4.92 -2.78 7.86
N ASP A 301 5.50 -2.45 6.71
CA ASP A 301 5.74 -3.39 5.61
C ASP A 301 7.03 -3.00 4.88
N GLU A 302 7.60 -3.88 4.06
CA GLU A 302 8.77 -3.57 3.26
C GLU A 302 8.62 -3.99 1.79
N THR A 303 9.18 -3.17 0.90
CA THR A 303 9.19 -3.45 -0.53
C THR A 303 10.62 -3.45 -1.08
N PRO A 304 10.99 -4.44 -1.91
CA PRO A 304 12.32 -4.49 -2.51
C PRO A 304 12.49 -3.46 -3.61
N ILE A 305 13.68 -2.86 -3.69
CA ILE A 305 14.08 -1.97 -4.77
C ILE A 305 15.45 -2.37 -5.31
N LYS A 306 15.66 -2.23 -6.62
CA LYS A 306 16.98 -2.42 -7.24
C LYS A 306 17.76 -1.12 -7.17
N VAL A 307 18.92 -1.17 -6.55
CA VAL A 307 19.81 -0.01 -6.36
C VAL A 307 21.13 -0.29 -7.07
N LEU A 308 21.63 0.70 -7.81
CA LEU A 308 22.94 0.59 -8.46
C LEU A 308 24.04 0.47 -7.40
N ASP A 309 24.85 -0.56 -7.50
CA ASP A 309 25.98 -0.76 -6.61
C ASP A 309 27.11 0.23 -6.98
N GLN A 310 27.43 1.13 -6.06
CA GLN A 310 28.56 2.06 -6.26
C GLN A 310 29.92 1.36 -6.22
N ARG A 311 30.02 0.22 -5.53
CA ARG A 311 31.27 -0.53 -5.36
C ARG A 311 31.59 -1.37 -6.59
N LYS A 312 30.55 -1.76 -7.36
CA LYS A 312 30.70 -2.58 -8.58
C LYS A 312 29.93 -1.92 -9.73
N LYS A 313 30.67 -1.24 -10.62
CA LYS A 313 30.11 -0.54 -11.78
C LYS A 313 29.28 -1.48 -12.65
N GLY A 314 28.00 -1.11 -12.91
CA GLY A 314 27.09 -1.87 -13.76
C GLY A 314 26.32 -3.00 -13.07
N THR A 315 26.52 -3.23 -11.76
CA THR A 315 25.74 -4.19 -10.97
C THR A 315 24.70 -3.49 -10.12
N THR A 316 23.66 -4.22 -9.73
CA THR A 316 22.62 -3.74 -8.80
C THR A 316 22.59 -4.66 -7.59
N HIS A 317 22.33 -4.09 -6.42
CA HIS A 317 21.95 -4.85 -5.24
C HIS A 317 20.46 -4.63 -4.93
N ARG A 318 19.89 -5.51 -4.11
CA ARG A 318 18.50 -5.39 -3.64
C ARG A 318 18.48 -4.65 -2.32
N GLY A 319 18.06 -3.40 -2.36
CA GLY A 319 17.71 -2.63 -1.17
C GLY A 319 16.21 -2.78 -0.84
N TYR A 320 15.77 -2.16 0.25
CA TYR A 320 14.38 -2.20 0.72
C TYR A 320 13.94 -0.83 1.19
N TYR A 321 12.71 -0.45 0.83
CA TYR A 321 11.98 0.60 1.51
C TYR A 321 11.11 -0.02 2.59
N TRP A 322 11.29 0.45 3.80
CA TRP A 322 10.43 0.18 4.93
C TRP A 322 9.38 1.27 5.00
N VAL A 323 8.12 0.88 5.02
CA VAL A 323 6.98 1.79 4.98
C VAL A 323 6.31 1.80 6.33
N TYR A 324 6.28 2.96 6.96
CA TYR A 324 5.65 3.19 8.24
C TYR A 324 4.40 4.03 8.01
N HIS A 325 3.25 3.48 8.27
CA HIS A 325 1.96 4.09 8.06
C HIS A 325 1.20 4.22 9.36
N SER A 326 0.65 5.40 9.65
CA SER A 326 -0.29 5.64 10.74
C SER A 326 -1.71 5.70 10.17
N PRO A 327 -2.54 4.65 10.33
CA PRO A 327 -3.91 4.64 9.84
C PRO A 327 -4.80 5.76 10.41
N PRO A 328 -4.73 6.09 11.72
CA PRO A 328 -5.57 7.15 12.28
C PRO A 328 -5.32 8.53 11.66
N GLU A 329 -4.06 8.85 11.37
CA GLU A 329 -3.66 10.15 10.83
C GLU A 329 -3.53 10.15 9.31
N HIS A 330 -3.65 9.00 8.65
CA HIS A 330 -3.46 8.82 7.21
C HIS A 330 -2.11 9.33 6.70
N ILE A 331 -1.07 9.26 7.52
CA ILE A 331 0.29 9.68 7.17
C ILE A 331 1.24 8.49 7.04
N VAL A 332 2.19 8.63 6.14
CA VAL A 332 3.15 7.58 5.81
C VAL A 332 4.54 8.18 5.61
N PHE A 333 5.58 7.47 6.06
CA PHE A 333 6.95 7.75 5.65
C PHE A 333 7.68 6.49 5.24
N PHE A 334 8.76 6.67 4.48
CA PHE A 334 9.58 5.60 3.93
C PHE A 334 10.99 5.72 4.46
N ASP A 335 11.55 4.60 4.88
CA ASP A 335 12.94 4.48 5.30
C ASP A 335 13.69 3.51 4.39
N TYR A 336 14.79 3.95 3.79
CA TYR A 336 15.60 3.09 2.92
C TYR A 336 16.64 2.33 3.73
N GLN A 337 16.74 1.01 3.49
CA GLN A 337 17.74 0.14 4.05
C GLN A 337 18.43 -0.68 2.95
N GLU A 338 19.75 -0.91 3.06
CA GLU A 338 20.50 -1.75 2.12
C GLU A 338 20.06 -3.22 2.18
N GLY A 339 19.45 -3.65 3.27
CA GLY A 339 19.02 -5.04 3.49
C GLY A 339 17.66 -5.16 4.15
N ARG A 340 17.13 -6.39 4.19
CA ARG A 340 15.85 -6.74 4.81
C ARG A 340 16.00 -7.08 6.30
N GLY A 341 17.09 -6.68 6.93
CA GLY A 341 17.36 -6.95 8.35
C GLY A 341 16.57 -6.05 9.30
N ARG A 342 16.42 -6.48 10.56
CA ARG A 342 15.67 -5.76 11.60
C ARG A 342 16.36 -4.48 12.12
N GLU A 343 17.62 -4.25 11.78
CA GLU A 343 18.43 -3.17 12.39
C GLU A 343 17.90 -1.78 12.07
N GLY A 344 17.38 -1.56 10.84
CA GLY A 344 16.74 -0.30 10.46
C GLY A 344 15.47 -0.03 11.29
N PRO A 345 14.46 -0.88 11.21
CA PRO A 345 13.24 -0.74 12.02
C PRO A 345 13.50 -0.71 13.52
N ARG A 346 14.48 -1.47 14.01
CA ARG A 346 14.85 -1.49 15.43
C ARG A 346 15.32 -0.11 15.92
N LYS A 347 16.15 0.59 15.14
CA LYS A 347 16.60 1.94 15.49
C LYS A 347 15.46 2.94 15.54
N LEU A 348 14.53 2.85 14.57
CA LEU A 348 13.42 3.78 14.48
C LEU A 348 12.35 3.53 15.56
N LEU A 349 12.12 2.26 15.91
CA LEU A 349 11.10 1.85 16.88
C LEU A 349 11.65 1.63 18.30
N THR A 350 12.83 2.17 18.62
CA THR A 350 13.47 2.00 19.94
C THR A 350 12.57 2.46 21.09
N ASP A 351 11.91 3.60 20.93
CA ASP A 351 11.05 4.21 21.94
C ASP A 351 9.55 4.04 21.64
N PHE A 352 9.21 3.27 20.61
CA PHE A 352 7.83 3.04 20.22
C PHE A 352 7.09 2.19 21.24
N LYS A 353 5.85 2.60 21.55
CA LYS A 353 4.91 1.90 22.44
C LYS A 353 3.56 1.82 21.79
N GLY A 354 2.94 0.65 21.81
CA GLY A 354 1.61 0.46 21.25
C GLY A 354 1.50 -0.73 20.31
N TYR A 355 0.69 -0.60 19.29
CA TYR A 355 0.36 -1.64 18.32
C TYR A 355 1.21 -1.53 17.06
N LEU A 356 1.89 -2.62 16.71
CA LEU A 356 2.68 -2.74 15.48
C LEU A 356 2.07 -3.81 14.58
N GLN A 357 1.40 -3.41 13.51
CA GLN A 357 0.79 -4.34 12.56
C GLN A 357 1.73 -4.69 11.42
N THR A 358 1.96 -6.00 11.18
CA THR A 358 2.94 -6.51 10.24
C THR A 358 2.43 -7.72 9.45
N ASP A 359 3.16 -8.11 8.40
CA ASP A 359 2.88 -9.30 7.58
C ASP A 359 3.23 -10.64 8.22
N GLY A 360 3.84 -10.63 9.41
CA GLY A 360 4.31 -11.83 10.11
C GLY A 360 5.66 -12.36 9.58
N TYR A 361 6.47 -11.55 8.94
CA TYR A 361 7.86 -11.88 8.65
C TYR A 361 8.64 -12.02 9.97
N LYS A 362 9.48 -13.06 10.09
CA LYS A 362 10.20 -13.41 11.34
C LYS A 362 11.02 -12.28 11.96
N VAL A 363 11.41 -11.30 11.17
CA VAL A 363 12.14 -10.11 11.64
C VAL A 363 11.32 -9.33 12.66
N TYR A 364 10.00 -9.36 12.56
CA TYR A 364 9.08 -8.66 13.46
C TYR A 364 8.85 -9.37 14.80
N ASP A 365 9.14 -10.67 14.89
CA ASP A 365 8.93 -11.45 16.13
C ASP A 365 9.72 -10.85 17.30
N TRP A 366 10.87 -10.23 17.03
CA TRP A 366 11.68 -9.54 18.04
C TRP A 366 10.92 -8.38 18.72
N PHE A 367 10.09 -7.66 17.96
CA PHE A 367 9.31 -6.53 18.50
C PHE A 367 8.20 -7.02 19.45
N GLY A 368 7.62 -8.20 19.19
CA GLY A 368 6.64 -8.81 20.05
C GLY A 368 7.19 -9.26 21.41
N LEU A 369 8.52 -9.35 21.54
CA LEU A 369 9.19 -9.63 22.83
C LEU A 369 9.39 -8.37 23.68
N GLN A 370 9.16 -7.16 23.12
CA GLN A 370 9.28 -5.92 23.86
C GLN A 370 8.01 -5.68 24.67
N LYS A 371 8.19 -5.29 25.94
CA LYS A 371 7.08 -5.16 26.92
C LYS A 371 5.98 -4.18 26.45
N ASP A 372 6.37 -3.13 25.76
CA ASP A 372 5.48 -2.02 25.41
C ASP A 372 4.93 -2.13 23.97
N ILE A 373 5.26 -3.20 23.21
CA ILE A 373 4.82 -3.39 21.84
C ILE A 373 3.89 -4.62 21.75
N THR A 374 2.71 -4.42 21.19
CA THR A 374 1.79 -5.50 20.83
C THR A 374 1.81 -5.70 19.33
N LEU A 375 2.24 -6.88 18.87
CA LEU A 375 2.16 -7.23 17.45
C LEU A 375 0.71 -7.49 17.04
N VAL A 376 0.32 -6.94 15.91
CA VAL A 376 -0.97 -7.19 15.25
C VAL A 376 -0.69 -7.87 13.91
N GLY A 377 -1.32 -9.02 13.67
CA GLY A 377 -1.18 -9.75 12.42
C GLY A 377 -2.04 -9.15 11.30
N CYS A 378 -1.71 -9.52 10.07
CA CYS A 378 -2.44 -9.09 8.89
C CYS A 378 -3.26 -10.26 8.31
N TRP A 379 -4.58 -10.17 8.35
CA TRP A 379 -5.48 -11.19 7.79
C TRP A 379 -5.40 -11.31 6.28
N ALA A 380 -5.02 -10.25 5.56
CA ALA A 380 -4.80 -10.35 4.12
C ALA A 380 -3.62 -11.27 3.76
N HIS A 381 -2.58 -11.31 4.59
CA HIS A 381 -1.45 -12.24 4.41
C HIS A 381 -1.84 -13.68 4.75
N ALA A 382 -2.60 -13.90 5.81
CA ALA A 382 -3.17 -15.21 6.15
C ALA A 382 -4.06 -15.71 5.00
N ARG A 383 -4.97 -14.87 4.49
CA ARG A 383 -5.83 -15.19 3.35
C ARG A 383 -5.03 -15.55 2.10
N ARG A 384 -4.01 -14.76 1.74
CA ARG A 384 -3.15 -15.05 0.57
C ARG A 384 -2.39 -16.38 0.72
N ALA A 385 -1.97 -16.74 1.94
CA ALA A 385 -1.33 -18.04 2.18
C ALA A 385 -2.30 -19.19 1.94
N VAL A 386 -3.56 -19.06 2.39
CA VAL A 386 -4.63 -20.06 2.17
C VAL A 386 -5.03 -20.12 0.69
N GLU A 387 -5.17 -18.98 0.01
CA GLU A 387 -5.50 -18.91 -1.42
C GLU A 387 -4.50 -19.67 -2.29
N LYS A 388 -3.21 -19.57 -1.99
CA LYS A 388 -2.15 -20.35 -2.67
C LYS A 388 -2.28 -21.84 -2.47
N SER A 389 -3.04 -22.30 -1.50
CA SER A 389 -3.27 -23.72 -1.21
C SER A 389 -4.51 -24.32 -1.86
N LEU A 390 -5.31 -23.52 -2.60
CA LEU A 390 -6.52 -23.98 -3.30
C LEU A 390 -6.25 -25.11 -4.29
N GLY A 391 -5.04 -25.17 -4.88
CA GLY A 391 -4.64 -26.27 -5.76
C GLY A 391 -4.25 -27.55 -5.05
N ASP A 392 -4.02 -27.51 -3.73
CA ASP A 392 -3.60 -28.64 -2.89
C ASP A 392 -4.80 -29.26 -2.16
N ASP A 393 -5.51 -28.47 -1.38
CA ASP A 393 -6.72 -28.88 -0.64
C ASP A 393 -7.81 -27.82 -0.75
N ARG A 394 -8.54 -27.89 -1.84
CA ARG A 394 -9.55 -26.90 -2.20
C ARG A 394 -10.64 -26.77 -1.14
N LYS A 395 -11.18 -27.89 -0.66
CA LYS A 395 -12.31 -27.89 0.28
C LYS A 395 -11.97 -27.21 1.60
N ARG A 396 -10.82 -27.57 2.18
CA ARG A 396 -10.37 -26.97 3.45
C ARG A 396 -9.91 -25.52 3.26
N ALA A 397 -9.27 -25.19 2.15
CA ALA A 397 -8.87 -23.82 1.85
C ALA A 397 -10.08 -22.91 1.64
N GLU A 398 -11.10 -23.35 0.89
CA GLU A 398 -12.36 -22.60 0.70
C GLU A 398 -13.08 -22.34 2.02
N HIS A 399 -13.12 -23.33 2.93
CA HIS A 399 -13.71 -23.15 4.26
C HIS A 399 -13.00 -22.00 5.03
N VAL A 400 -11.68 -22.04 5.12
CA VAL A 400 -10.91 -20.97 5.80
C VAL A 400 -11.13 -19.61 5.12
N MET A 401 -11.16 -19.57 3.79
CA MET A 401 -11.40 -18.33 3.06
C MET A 401 -12.79 -17.75 3.32
N GLN A 402 -13.81 -18.60 3.45
CA GLN A 402 -15.18 -18.19 3.77
C GLN A 402 -15.25 -17.59 5.18
N GLU A 403 -14.61 -18.22 6.17
CA GLU A 403 -14.57 -17.66 7.54
C GLU A 403 -13.83 -16.32 7.59
N ILE A 404 -12.69 -16.21 6.91
CA ILE A 404 -12.00 -14.92 6.77
C ILE A 404 -12.90 -13.88 6.08
N GLN A 405 -13.66 -14.27 5.07
CA GLN A 405 -14.58 -13.37 4.37
C GLN A 405 -15.67 -12.81 5.30
N LYS A 406 -16.19 -13.61 6.24
CA LYS A 406 -17.14 -13.12 7.26
C LYS A 406 -16.53 -12.01 8.12
N LEU A 407 -15.24 -12.12 8.52
CA LEU A 407 -14.54 -11.06 9.25
C LEU A 407 -14.49 -9.76 8.45
N TYR A 408 -14.20 -9.83 7.14
CA TYR A 408 -14.23 -8.65 6.26
C TYR A 408 -15.62 -8.04 6.10
N MET A 409 -16.68 -8.87 6.13
CA MET A 409 -18.06 -8.38 6.08
C MET A 409 -18.43 -7.60 7.35
N ILE A 410 -18.01 -8.06 8.53
CA ILE A 410 -18.20 -7.35 9.80
C ILE A 410 -17.48 -5.99 9.77
N GLU A 411 -16.25 -5.94 9.28
CA GLU A 411 -15.49 -4.69 9.13
C GLU A 411 -16.14 -3.73 8.12
N ARG A 412 -16.73 -4.28 7.05
CA ARG A 412 -17.51 -3.49 6.09
C ARG A 412 -18.75 -2.92 6.73
N LYS A 413 -19.52 -3.74 7.45
CA LYS A 413 -20.71 -3.31 8.21
C LYS A 413 -20.38 -2.17 9.17
N ALA A 414 -19.26 -2.26 9.90
CA ALA A 414 -18.79 -1.21 10.80
C ALA A 414 -18.52 0.11 10.06
N ARG A 415 -17.88 0.06 8.88
CA ARG A 415 -17.61 1.24 8.05
C ARG A 415 -18.86 1.84 7.44
N GLU A 416 -19.76 1.02 6.90
CA GLU A 416 -21.01 1.47 6.28
C GLU A 416 -21.95 2.14 7.31
N LEU A 417 -21.93 1.67 8.54
CA LEU A 417 -22.69 2.25 9.65
C LEU A 417 -21.98 3.45 10.30
N GLY A 418 -20.76 3.77 9.91
CA GLY A 418 -19.98 4.87 10.49
C GLY A 418 -19.69 4.69 11.98
N LEU A 419 -19.48 3.45 12.45
CA LEU A 419 -19.30 3.15 13.85
C LEU A 419 -18.05 3.82 14.43
N THR A 420 -18.17 4.35 15.64
CA THR A 420 -17.01 4.82 16.40
C THR A 420 -16.08 3.66 16.74
N PRO A 421 -14.79 3.91 17.06
CA PRO A 421 -13.87 2.86 17.47
C PRO A 421 -14.40 1.99 18.63
N GLN A 422 -15.05 2.60 19.60
CA GLN A 422 -15.66 1.87 20.72
C GLN A 422 -16.78 0.92 20.24
N GLN A 423 -17.69 1.40 19.40
CA GLN A 423 -18.77 0.58 18.82
C GLN A 423 -18.23 -0.51 17.90
N ARG A 424 -17.15 -0.21 17.13
CA ARG A 424 -16.46 -1.21 16.29
C ARG A 424 -15.81 -2.30 17.15
N HIS A 425 -15.24 -1.94 18.30
CA HIS A 425 -14.70 -2.89 19.25
C HIS A 425 -15.78 -3.83 19.80
N GLU A 426 -16.91 -3.28 20.24
CA GLU A 426 -18.06 -4.05 20.72
C GLU A 426 -18.60 -5.01 19.66
N LEU A 427 -18.82 -4.52 18.44
CA LEU A 427 -19.25 -5.36 17.30
C LEU A 427 -18.28 -6.52 17.02
N ARG A 428 -16.98 -6.30 17.13
CA ARG A 428 -15.96 -7.36 16.98
C ARG A 428 -16.03 -8.41 18.07
N LEU A 429 -16.28 -8.00 19.30
CA LEU A 429 -16.44 -8.93 20.42
C LEU A 429 -17.70 -9.78 20.28
N ASP A 430 -18.78 -9.19 19.76
CA ASP A 430 -20.05 -9.88 19.57
C ASP A 430 -20.03 -10.82 18.34
N GLU A 431 -19.51 -10.39 17.21
CA GLU A 431 -19.62 -11.14 15.96
C GLU A 431 -18.29 -11.82 15.55
N SER A 432 -17.15 -11.08 15.56
CA SER A 432 -15.88 -11.62 15.06
C SER A 432 -15.24 -12.63 15.99
N LEU A 433 -15.35 -12.44 17.31
CA LEU A 433 -14.74 -13.33 18.29
C LEU A 433 -15.30 -14.75 18.20
N LEU A 434 -16.60 -14.91 17.93
CA LEU A 434 -17.24 -16.23 17.74
C LEU A 434 -16.65 -16.96 16.55
N ILE A 435 -16.57 -16.28 15.40
CA ILE A 435 -15.99 -16.82 14.15
C ILE A 435 -14.53 -17.23 14.37
N LEU A 436 -13.76 -16.40 15.07
CA LEU A 436 -12.34 -16.65 15.32
C LEU A 436 -12.12 -17.83 16.26
N ASN A 437 -12.93 -17.99 17.28
CA ASN A 437 -12.85 -19.13 18.19
C ASN A 437 -13.16 -20.46 17.48
N GLU A 438 -14.20 -20.48 16.65
CA GLU A 438 -14.56 -21.64 15.84
C GLU A 438 -13.46 -21.97 14.83
N LEU A 439 -12.99 -20.96 14.08
CA LEU A 439 -11.93 -21.11 13.07
C LEU A 439 -10.62 -21.56 13.71
N GLY A 440 -10.24 -20.99 14.87
CA GLY A 440 -9.02 -21.37 15.59
C GLY A 440 -9.04 -22.81 16.05
N THR A 441 -10.17 -23.25 16.64
CA THR A 441 -10.38 -24.65 17.05
C THR A 441 -10.29 -25.59 15.86
N TRP A 442 -11.01 -25.25 14.79
CA TRP A 442 -10.97 -26.04 13.56
C TRP A 442 -9.57 -26.13 12.95
N MET A 443 -8.83 -25.03 12.87
CA MET A 443 -7.45 -25.04 12.36
C MET A 443 -6.52 -25.91 13.22
N ALA A 444 -6.66 -25.86 14.57
CA ALA A 444 -5.88 -26.67 15.47
C ALA A 444 -6.11 -28.19 15.27
N GLU A 445 -7.35 -28.57 14.93
CA GLU A 445 -7.69 -29.95 14.56
C GLU A 445 -7.07 -30.36 13.21
N GLN A 446 -7.13 -29.44 12.20
CA GLN A 446 -6.60 -29.72 10.87
C GLN A 446 -5.09 -29.94 10.85
N ILE A 447 -4.32 -29.29 11.70
CA ILE A 447 -2.86 -29.49 11.80
C ILE A 447 -2.52 -30.96 11.99
N ARG A 448 -3.33 -31.70 12.76
CA ARG A 448 -3.09 -33.13 13.09
C ARG A 448 -3.20 -34.04 11.86
N THR A 449 -4.00 -33.63 10.88
CA THR A 449 -4.35 -34.43 9.69
C THR A 449 -3.70 -33.90 8.41
N THR A 450 -2.92 -32.82 8.50
CA THR A 450 -2.34 -32.14 7.32
C THR A 450 -0.83 -32.33 7.26
N LEU A 451 -0.30 -32.59 6.07
CA LEU A 451 1.14 -32.66 5.87
C LEU A 451 1.79 -31.27 6.05
N PRO A 452 2.74 -31.08 6.99
CA PRO A 452 3.29 -29.76 7.32
C PRO A 452 3.96 -29.05 6.14
N LYS A 453 4.49 -29.80 5.17
CA LYS A 453 5.17 -29.26 3.98
C LYS A 453 4.25 -29.00 2.79
N SER A 454 2.99 -29.47 2.83
CA SER A 454 2.01 -29.18 1.78
C SER A 454 1.67 -27.67 1.76
N PRO A 455 1.18 -27.14 0.64
CA PRO A 455 0.74 -25.75 0.56
C PRO A 455 -0.30 -25.38 1.62
N PHE A 456 -1.29 -26.26 1.84
CA PHE A 456 -2.31 -26.05 2.87
C PHE A 456 -1.72 -26.16 4.29
N GLY A 457 -0.85 -27.15 4.52
CA GLY A 457 -0.16 -27.30 5.82
C GLY A 457 0.66 -26.07 6.19
N LYS A 458 1.39 -25.49 5.22
CA LYS A 458 2.13 -24.22 5.43
C LYS A 458 1.20 -23.05 5.75
N ALA A 459 0.04 -22.95 5.09
CA ALA A 459 -0.94 -21.89 5.32
C ALA A 459 -1.55 -21.97 6.72
N ILE A 460 -1.92 -23.19 7.17
CA ILE A 460 -2.46 -23.42 8.52
C ILE A 460 -1.39 -23.15 9.58
N ILE A 461 -0.16 -23.66 9.41
CA ILE A 461 0.92 -23.40 10.34
C ILE A 461 1.24 -21.91 10.43
N TYR A 462 1.24 -21.19 9.30
CA TYR A 462 1.42 -19.75 9.29
C TYR A 462 0.36 -19.06 10.16
N SER A 463 -0.91 -19.40 9.97
CA SER A 463 -2.03 -18.77 10.68
C SER A 463 -2.03 -19.13 12.19
N THR A 464 -1.85 -20.41 12.52
CA THR A 464 -1.90 -20.87 13.91
C THR A 464 -0.68 -20.43 14.73
N SER A 465 0.52 -20.39 14.12
CA SER A 465 1.72 -19.91 14.81
C SER A 465 1.68 -18.40 15.13
N ARG A 466 0.77 -17.66 14.52
CA ARG A 466 0.54 -16.20 14.69
C ARG A 466 -0.87 -15.89 15.16
N TRP A 467 -1.55 -16.88 15.75
CA TRP A 467 -2.95 -16.74 16.09
C TRP A 467 -3.20 -15.56 17.03
N ASP A 468 -2.38 -15.43 18.07
CA ASP A 468 -2.48 -14.33 19.03
C ASP A 468 -2.31 -12.96 18.36
N ASN A 469 -1.40 -12.85 17.39
CA ASN A 469 -1.21 -11.62 16.62
C ASN A 469 -2.39 -11.36 15.69
N LEU A 470 -2.97 -12.39 15.07
CA LEU A 470 -4.16 -12.26 14.21
C LEU A 470 -5.41 -11.90 15.03
N MET A 471 -5.50 -12.36 16.28
CA MET A 471 -6.56 -11.99 17.23
C MET A 471 -6.38 -10.57 17.81
N ALA A 472 -5.17 -10.03 17.78
CA ALA A 472 -4.85 -8.78 18.47
C ALA A 472 -5.65 -7.56 17.98
N TYR A 473 -6.18 -7.57 16.73
CA TYR A 473 -7.03 -6.48 16.23
C TYR A 473 -8.35 -6.34 16.99
N LEU A 474 -8.76 -7.38 17.73
CA LEU A 474 -9.93 -7.33 18.62
C LEU A 474 -9.70 -6.45 19.87
N LYS A 475 -8.45 -6.14 20.21
CA LYS A 475 -8.13 -5.41 21.44
C LYS A 475 -8.56 -3.94 21.40
N ASP A 476 -8.67 -3.37 20.20
CA ASP A 476 -9.03 -1.97 20.05
C ASP A 476 -9.73 -1.72 18.70
N GLY A 477 -10.78 -0.90 18.71
CA GLY A 477 -11.54 -0.56 17.51
C GLY A 477 -10.78 0.32 16.49
N TYR A 478 -9.67 0.95 16.88
CA TYR A 478 -8.80 1.69 15.97
C TYR A 478 -7.96 0.78 15.07
N LEU A 479 -7.72 -0.46 15.49
CA LEU A 479 -6.89 -1.39 14.76
C LEU A 479 -7.58 -1.86 13.47
N GLU A 480 -6.83 -2.03 12.41
CA GLU A 480 -7.35 -2.56 11.15
C GLU A 480 -7.18 -4.09 11.08
N LEU A 481 -8.07 -4.75 10.33
CA LEU A 481 -8.02 -6.19 10.10
C LEU A 481 -6.77 -6.59 9.31
N ASP A 482 -6.29 -5.70 8.43
CA ASP A 482 -5.11 -5.91 7.61
C ASP A 482 -4.31 -4.62 7.39
N ASN A 483 -3.10 -4.76 6.82
CA ASN A 483 -2.24 -3.64 6.48
C ASN A 483 -2.33 -3.23 4.99
N ASN A 484 -3.42 -3.53 4.29
CA ASN A 484 -3.57 -3.21 2.87
C ASN A 484 -3.56 -1.70 2.59
N LEU A 485 -3.85 -0.86 3.58
CA LEU A 485 -3.74 0.60 3.46
C LEU A 485 -2.30 1.07 3.20
N VAL A 486 -1.30 0.24 3.49
CA VAL A 486 0.11 0.50 3.16
C VAL A 486 0.36 0.40 1.66
N TYR A 487 -0.33 -0.51 0.94
CA TYR A 487 -0.08 -0.81 -0.48
C TYR A 487 -0.32 0.35 -1.45
N PRO A 488 -1.39 1.17 -1.35
CA PRO A 488 -1.56 2.32 -2.24
C PRO A 488 -0.40 3.30 -2.15
N ASN A 489 0.25 3.37 -0.98
CA ASN A 489 1.37 4.27 -0.71
C ASN A 489 2.67 3.82 -1.40
N PHE A 490 2.82 2.55 -1.79
CA PHE A 490 3.97 2.07 -2.58
C PHE A 490 4.06 2.70 -3.97
N PHE A 491 2.95 3.17 -4.54
CA PHE A 491 2.94 3.87 -5.82
C PHE A 491 3.43 5.32 -5.72
N ILE A 492 3.47 5.88 -4.51
CA ILE A 492 3.98 7.21 -4.22
C ILE A 492 5.26 7.04 -3.37
N ILE A 493 6.29 6.42 -3.94
CA ILE A 493 7.59 6.35 -3.25
C ILE A 493 8.27 7.71 -3.42
N PRO A 494 8.25 8.59 -2.41
CA PRO A 494 9.06 9.79 -2.46
C PRO A 494 10.52 9.35 -2.30
N THR A 495 11.30 9.53 -3.33
CA THR A 495 12.75 9.29 -3.33
C THR A 495 13.50 10.24 -2.36
N PHE A 496 12.77 10.90 -1.46
CA PHE A 496 13.34 11.74 -0.39
C PHE A 496 14.19 10.96 0.62
N ALA A 497 13.91 9.66 0.81
CA ALA A 497 14.68 8.80 1.71
C ALA A 497 16.10 8.47 1.21
N LEU A 498 16.53 9.02 0.08
CA LEU A 498 17.79 8.65 -0.58
C LEU A 498 18.95 9.57 -0.27
N ASN A 499 18.77 10.59 0.53
CA ASN A 499 19.84 11.54 0.84
C ASN A 499 20.82 11.10 1.93
N ASP A 500 20.67 9.90 2.49
CA ASP A 500 21.74 9.37 3.33
C ASP A 500 22.89 8.86 2.43
N THR A 501 23.67 9.80 2.04
CA THR A 501 25.09 9.89 1.70
C THR A 501 25.76 8.91 0.75
N SER A 502 25.15 7.92 0.12
CA SER A 502 25.95 7.08 -0.79
C SER A 502 25.23 6.32 -1.92
N SER A 503 23.92 6.34 -2.03
CA SER A 503 23.22 5.49 -2.99
C SER A 503 22.46 6.30 -4.03
N LYS A 504 22.95 6.36 -5.28
CA LYS A 504 22.14 6.83 -6.42
C LYS A 504 21.16 5.72 -6.81
N VAL A 505 19.90 5.84 -6.40
CA VAL A 505 18.82 4.98 -6.85
C VAL A 505 18.29 5.52 -8.16
N TYR A 506 18.34 4.69 -9.19
CA TYR A 506 17.67 4.93 -10.46
C TYR A 506 16.44 4.00 -10.50
N ALA A 507 15.24 4.58 -10.36
CA ALA A 507 14.00 3.93 -10.73
C ALA A 507 13.70 4.23 -12.20
#